data_f3b4c2fecd0ee6207478002a61f5826f
#
_entry.id   f3b4c2fecd0ee6207478002a61f5826f
#
_cell.length_a   1.000
_cell.length_b   1.000
_cell.length_c   1.000
_cell.angle_alpha   90.00
_cell.angle_beta   90.00
_cell.angle_gamma   90.00
#
_symmetry.space_group_name_H-M   'P 1'
#
loop_
_entity.id
_entity.type
_entity.pdbx_description
1 polymer ?
#
loop_
_entity_poly.entity_id
_entity_poly.type
_entity_poly.pdbx_seq_one_letter_code
_entity_poly.pdbx_strand_id
1 'polypeptide(L)'
;GVQTATQGGQTYTGVFVVTGTSTTNKLVIKGDSGTAANVYLKDLHITVSSGAAVSVSNNVDLYIEGSSVLQSGENCAGIQKEDDGQLTIDGSGSLEATGGESGAGIGGASGKPGNNITINGGTITASGKAGKGWGAGIGGGKGQGGSNITIRGGNVKAIPGAEAAGIGGGFKGNGTDISIEGGTVYAESGGGNG
;
A
#
# COMPACT_ATOMS: atom_id res chain seq x y z
N GLY A 1 6.98 -10.84 -19.96
CA GLY A 1 5.64 -10.63 -20.52
C GLY A 1 5.49 -9.18 -20.99
N VAL A 2 4.54 -8.93 -21.87
CA VAL A 2 4.22 -7.57 -22.33
C VAL A 2 3.25 -6.95 -21.33
N GLN A 3 3.62 -5.79 -20.75
CA GLN A 3 2.73 -5.07 -19.85
C GLN A 3 1.60 -4.41 -20.63
N THR A 4 0.38 -4.52 -20.12
CA THR A 4 -0.80 -3.90 -20.73
C THR A 4 -1.61 -3.13 -19.69
N ALA A 5 -2.14 -1.98 -20.08
CA ALA A 5 -3.13 -1.21 -19.34
C ALA A 5 -4.35 -0.96 -20.22
N THR A 6 -5.54 -0.92 -19.63
CA THR A 6 -6.77 -0.63 -20.35
C THR A 6 -7.43 0.61 -19.78
N GLN A 7 -7.72 1.58 -20.65
CA GLN A 7 -8.47 2.79 -20.31
C GLN A 7 -9.50 3.06 -21.41
N GLY A 8 -10.77 3.26 -21.03
CA GLY A 8 -11.83 3.53 -21.98
C GLY A 8 -12.03 2.43 -23.03
N GLY A 9 -11.72 1.15 -22.71
CA GLY A 9 -11.76 0.03 -23.64
C GLY A 9 -10.55 -0.11 -24.56
N GLN A 10 -9.59 0.78 -24.49
CA GLN A 10 -8.34 0.74 -25.25
C GLN A 10 -7.23 0.07 -24.41
N THR A 11 -6.52 -0.89 -24.99
CA THR A 11 -5.37 -1.56 -24.36
C THR A 11 -4.06 -0.94 -24.81
N TYR A 12 -3.21 -0.61 -23.84
CA TYR A 12 -1.88 -0.01 -24.03
C TYR A 12 -0.82 -1.01 -23.59
N THR A 13 0.36 -0.96 -24.18
CA THR A 13 1.51 -1.80 -23.84
C THR A 13 2.73 -0.96 -23.52
N GLY A 14 3.54 -1.38 -22.54
CA GLY A 14 4.81 -0.71 -22.21
C GLY A 14 4.95 -0.35 -20.74
N VAL A 15 5.82 0.64 -20.47
CA VAL A 15 6.00 1.25 -19.15
C VAL A 15 4.89 2.28 -18.93
N PHE A 16 4.21 2.20 -17.79
CA PHE A 16 3.12 3.12 -17.47
C PHE A 16 3.56 4.15 -16.46
N VAL A 17 3.39 5.42 -16.81
CA VAL A 17 3.51 6.55 -15.89
C VAL A 17 2.11 7.07 -15.60
N VAL A 18 1.70 7.01 -14.34
CA VAL A 18 0.38 7.48 -13.89
C VAL A 18 0.57 8.76 -13.09
N THR A 19 -0.12 9.80 -13.51
CA THR A 19 -0.06 11.13 -12.89
C THR A 19 -1.45 11.78 -12.85
N GLY A 20 -1.61 12.80 -12.04
CA GLY A 20 -2.82 13.62 -11.98
C GLY A 20 -3.56 13.55 -10.66
N THR A 21 -4.74 14.16 -10.63
CA THR A 21 -5.56 14.28 -9.42
C THR A 21 -6.97 13.76 -9.67
N SER A 22 -7.50 12.99 -8.73
CA SER A 22 -8.88 12.50 -8.78
C SER A 22 -9.50 12.36 -7.38
N THR A 23 -10.79 12.67 -7.29
CA THR A 23 -11.62 12.42 -6.10
C THR A 23 -12.67 11.34 -6.33
N THR A 24 -12.72 10.78 -7.52
CA THR A 24 -13.73 9.77 -7.92
C THR A 24 -13.12 8.55 -8.59
N ASN A 25 -12.08 8.75 -9.42
CA ASN A 25 -11.45 7.67 -10.14
C ASN A 25 -10.40 6.97 -9.27
N LYS A 26 -10.27 5.68 -9.47
CA LYS A 26 -9.36 4.78 -8.78
C LYS A 26 -8.41 4.16 -9.77
N LEU A 27 -7.21 3.80 -9.31
CA LEU A 27 -6.24 3.09 -10.12
C LEU A 27 -6.27 1.59 -9.78
N VAL A 28 -6.44 0.76 -10.78
CA VAL A 28 -6.34 -0.70 -10.65
C VAL A 28 -5.14 -1.18 -11.47
N ILE A 29 -4.21 -1.85 -10.80
CA ILE A 29 -3.01 -2.40 -11.42
C ILE A 29 -3.05 -3.91 -11.28
N LYS A 30 -2.93 -4.61 -12.40
CA LYS A 30 -2.87 -6.06 -12.44
C LYS A 30 -1.60 -6.51 -13.10
N GLY A 31 -0.74 -7.17 -12.35
CA GLY A 31 0.38 -7.91 -12.89
C GLY A 31 -0.01 -9.32 -13.33
N ASP A 32 0.97 -10.07 -13.76
CA ASP A 32 0.84 -11.51 -14.01
C ASP A 32 1.55 -12.30 -12.91
N SER A 33 1.20 -13.56 -12.77
CA SER A 33 1.87 -14.46 -11.79
C SER A 33 3.35 -14.69 -12.09
N GLY A 34 3.79 -14.51 -13.33
CA GLY A 34 5.17 -14.70 -13.78
C GLY A 34 5.94 -13.42 -14.10
N THR A 35 5.26 -12.27 -14.22
CA THR A 35 5.89 -11.00 -14.59
C THR A 35 5.22 -9.85 -13.86
N ALA A 36 5.99 -9.07 -13.12
CA ALA A 36 5.46 -7.90 -12.42
C ALA A 36 5.02 -6.80 -13.41
N ALA A 37 3.90 -6.15 -13.10
CA ALA A 37 3.54 -4.91 -13.77
C ALA A 37 4.41 -3.77 -13.19
N ASN A 38 5.15 -3.08 -14.06
CA ASN A 38 5.97 -1.94 -13.67
C ASN A 38 5.22 -0.64 -13.91
N VAL A 39 4.92 0.08 -12.85
CA VAL A 39 4.12 1.31 -12.90
C VAL A 39 4.81 2.42 -12.13
N TYR A 40 4.99 3.56 -12.78
CA TYR A 40 5.49 4.78 -12.16
C TYR A 40 4.32 5.63 -11.68
N LEU A 41 4.29 5.91 -10.37
CA LEU A 41 3.38 6.89 -9.79
C LEU A 41 4.13 8.22 -9.68
N LYS A 42 3.70 9.19 -10.46
CA LYS A 42 4.36 10.50 -10.53
C LYS A 42 3.37 11.61 -10.22
N ASP A 43 3.55 12.26 -9.09
CA ASP A 43 2.67 13.37 -8.65
C ASP A 43 1.18 12.96 -8.73
N LEU A 44 0.88 11.72 -8.28
CA LEU A 44 -0.45 11.15 -8.36
C LEU A 44 -1.22 11.41 -7.06
N HIS A 45 -2.33 12.14 -7.16
CA HIS A 45 -3.17 12.47 -6.02
C HIS A 45 -4.57 11.86 -6.18
N ILE A 46 -4.88 10.81 -5.43
CA ILE A 46 -6.20 10.17 -5.44
C ILE A 46 -6.77 10.18 -4.01
N THR A 47 -7.90 10.87 -3.84
CA THR A 47 -8.65 10.88 -2.57
C THR A 47 -10.08 10.47 -2.84
N VAL A 48 -10.47 9.27 -2.42
CA VAL A 48 -11.80 8.72 -2.66
C VAL A 48 -12.56 8.45 -1.37
N SER A 49 -13.85 8.68 -1.38
CA SER A 49 -14.73 8.40 -0.23
C SER A 49 -15.14 6.92 -0.14
N SER A 50 -15.01 6.16 -1.22
CA SER A 50 -15.35 4.74 -1.24
C SER A 50 -14.38 3.94 -2.11
N GLY A 51 -14.02 2.74 -1.66
CA GLY A 51 -13.08 1.84 -2.35
C GLY A 51 -11.62 2.26 -2.16
N ALA A 52 -10.71 1.52 -2.75
CA ALA A 52 -9.27 1.79 -2.70
C ALA A 52 -8.86 2.86 -3.71
N ALA A 53 -7.99 3.80 -3.32
CA ALA A 53 -7.37 4.76 -4.24
C ALA A 53 -6.53 4.03 -5.30
N VAL A 54 -5.71 3.08 -4.83
CA VAL A 54 -4.95 2.18 -5.70
C VAL A 54 -5.17 0.75 -5.23
N SER A 55 -5.55 -0.16 -6.14
CA SER A 55 -5.56 -1.59 -5.87
C SER A 55 -4.59 -2.33 -6.79
N VAL A 56 -3.90 -3.32 -6.23
CA VAL A 56 -2.89 -4.12 -6.92
C VAL A 56 -3.20 -5.60 -6.78
N SER A 57 -3.00 -6.35 -7.85
CA SER A 57 -3.14 -7.81 -7.87
C SER A 57 -2.01 -8.47 -8.66
N ASN A 58 -1.67 -9.70 -8.26
CA ASN A 58 -0.49 -10.43 -8.70
C ASN A 58 0.80 -9.63 -8.40
N ASN A 59 1.83 -9.79 -9.21
CA ASN A 59 3.11 -9.14 -8.98
C ASN A 59 3.11 -7.71 -9.55
N VAL A 60 3.40 -6.73 -8.71
CA VAL A 60 3.42 -5.31 -9.10
C VAL A 60 4.66 -4.63 -8.51
N ASP A 61 5.39 -3.92 -9.36
CA ASP A 61 6.48 -3.03 -8.98
C ASP A 61 6.04 -1.58 -9.18
N LEU A 62 5.95 -0.84 -8.09
CA LEU A 62 5.61 0.59 -8.08
C LEU A 62 6.88 1.42 -7.91
N TYR A 63 7.11 2.31 -8.83
CA TYR A 63 8.20 3.29 -8.77
C TYR A 63 7.63 4.66 -8.44
N ILE A 64 8.06 5.23 -7.32
CA ILE A 64 7.55 6.51 -6.84
C ILE A 64 8.46 7.63 -7.34
N GLU A 65 7.90 8.56 -8.09
CA GLU A 65 8.53 9.79 -8.55
C GLU A 65 7.72 11.01 -8.09
N GLY A 66 8.40 12.10 -7.79
CA GLY A 66 7.74 13.31 -7.30
C GLY A 66 7.02 13.07 -5.97
N SER A 67 5.81 13.59 -5.82
CA SER A 67 5.02 13.48 -4.58
C SER A 67 3.61 12.95 -4.85
N SER A 68 3.31 11.76 -4.35
CA SER A 68 2.01 11.11 -4.52
C SER A 68 1.25 10.98 -3.21
N VAL A 69 -0.05 11.23 -3.24
CA VAL A 69 -0.97 11.15 -2.08
C VAL A 69 -2.16 10.26 -2.45
N LEU A 70 -2.34 9.19 -1.69
CA LEU A 70 -3.38 8.19 -1.92
C LEU A 70 -4.21 8.03 -0.65
N GLN A 71 -5.48 8.39 -0.71
CA GLN A 71 -6.42 8.25 0.40
C GLN A 71 -7.63 7.42 -0.04
N SER A 72 -7.87 6.34 0.65
CA SER A 72 -8.95 5.39 0.37
C SER A 72 -10.17 5.62 1.26
N GLY A 73 -11.33 5.15 0.79
CA GLY A 73 -12.56 5.12 1.56
C GLY A 73 -12.56 4.04 2.64
N GLU A 74 -13.64 4.02 3.42
CA GLU A 74 -13.81 3.06 4.52
C GLU A 74 -13.52 1.62 4.10
N ASN A 75 -12.94 0.86 5.01
CA ASN A 75 -12.61 -0.55 4.87
C ASN A 75 -11.54 -0.89 3.81
N CYS A 76 -10.97 0.08 3.10
CA CYS A 76 -9.96 -0.12 2.06
C CYS A 76 -8.58 0.36 2.50
N ALA A 77 -7.53 -0.29 1.98
CA ALA A 77 -6.17 0.18 2.17
C ALA A 77 -5.83 1.32 1.20
N GLY A 78 -4.89 2.19 1.58
CA GLY A 78 -4.41 3.29 0.74
C GLY A 78 -3.81 2.77 -0.57
N ILE A 79 -2.91 1.78 -0.47
CA ILE A 79 -2.57 0.85 -1.55
C ILE A 79 -3.06 -0.53 -1.12
N GLN A 80 -4.09 -1.01 -1.79
CA GLN A 80 -4.76 -2.26 -1.43
C GLN A 80 -4.25 -3.44 -2.23
N LYS A 81 -3.80 -4.46 -1.51
CA LYS A 81 -3.50 -5.78 -2.10
C LYS A 81 -4.78 -6.61 -2.17
N GLU A 82 -5.07 -7.12 -3.37
CA GLU A 82 -6.25 -7.96 -3.61
C GLU A 82 -5.96 -9.46 -3.43
N ASP A 83 -4.69 -9.83 -3.52
CA ASP A 83 -4.20 -11.22 -3.45
C ASP A 83 -2.80 -11.31 -2.82
N ASP A 84 -2.21 -12.50 -2.81
CA ASP A 84 -0.89 -12.77 -2.26
C ASP A 84 0.28 -12.52 -3.25
N GLY A 85 0.05 -11.87 -4.40
CA GLY A 85 1.11 -11.45 -5.31
C GLY A 85 2.12 -10.52 -4.62
N GLN A 86 3.33 -10.43 -5.15
CA GLN A 86 4.37 -9.56 -4.61
C GLN A 86 4.08 -8.09 -4.95
N LEU A 87 4.10 -7.22 -3.95
CA LEU A 87 4.15 -5.77 -4.14
C LEU A 87 5.55 -5.27 -3.79
N THR A 88 6.24 -4.69 -4.77
CA THR A 88 7.51 -3.98 -4.54
C THR A 88 7.29 -2.48 -4.71
N ILE A 89 7.81 -1.68 -3.78
CA ILE A 89 7.82 -0.22 -3.85
C ILE A 89 9.25 0.27 -3.88
N ASP A 90 9.59 1.09 -4.86
CA ASP A 90 10.92 1.67 -5.05
C ASP A 90 10.81 3.11 -5.55
N GLY A 91 11.94 3.76 -5.80
CA GLY A 91 12.03 5.12 -6.36
C GLY A 91 12.62 6.12 -5.39
N SER A 92 12.70 7.38 -5.84
CA SER A 92 13.26 8.47 -5.05
C SER A 92 12.23 9.49 -4.57
N GLY A 93 10.97 9.33 -4.98
CA GLY A 93 9.87 10.23 -4.64
C GLY A 93 9.30 10.00 -3.26
N SER A 94 8.23 10.72 -2.95
CA SER A 94 7.45 10.60 -1.72
C SER A 94 6.06 10.02 -1.98
N LEU A 95 5.62 9.16 -1.09
CA LEU A 95 4.30 8.54 -1.12
C LEU A 95 3.65 8.66 0.25
N GLU A 96 2.48 9.26 0.30
CA GLU A 96 1.57 9.19 1.43
C GLU A 96 0.40 8.28 1.07
N ALA A 97 0.25 7.15 1.78
CA ALA A 97 -0.81 6.19 1.55
C ALA A 97 -1.64 6.02 2.82
N THR A 98 -2.88 6.49 2.79
CA THR A 98 -3.80 6.45 3.94
C THR A 98 -4.97 5.53 3.64
N GLY A 99 -5.14 4.51 4.48
CA GLY A 99 -6.30 3.64 4.46
C GLY A 99 -7.54 4.30 5.04
N GLY A 100 -8.69 3.69 4.80
CA GLY A 100 -9.91 3.99 5.51
C GLY A 100 -9.90 3.41 6.92
N GLU A 101 -11.04 3.47 7.61
CA GLU A 101 -11.13 3.15 9.05
C GLU A 101 -10.67 1.72 9.41
N SER A 102 -10.84 0.76 8.51
CA SER A 102 -10.47 -0.63 8.79
C SER A 102 -9.39 -1.19 7.85
N GLY A 103 -8.90 -0.40 6.91
CA GLY A 103 -7.84 -0.78 5.98
C GLY A 103 -6.46 -0.34 6.43
N ALA A 104 -5.43 -1.01 5.96
CA ALA A 104 -4.04 -0.61 6.17
C ALA A 104 -3.68 0.65 5.36
N GLY A 105 -2.58 1.31 5.68
CA GLY A 105 -1.99 2.32 4.79
C GLY A 105 -1.55 1.66 3.47
N ILE A 106 -0.74 0.63 3.58
CA ILE A 106 -0.30 -0.21 2.46
C ILE A 106 -0.54 -1.67 2.86
N GLY A 107 -1.35 -2.40 2.09
CA GLY A 107 -1.60 -3.83 2.35
C GLY A 107 -3.06 -4.25 2.28
N GLY A 108 -3.59 -4.83 3.36
CA GLY A 108 -4.94 -5.41 3.37
C GLY A 108 -6.07 -4.41 3.62
N ALA A 109 -7.19 -4.64 2.97
CA ALA A 109 -8.47 -4.08 3.34
C ALA A 109 -8.98 -4.70 4.66
N SER A 110 -10.12 -4.21 5.18
CA SER A 110 -10.80 -4.84 6.32
C SER A 110 -11.03 -6.33 6.08
N GLY A 111 -10.61 -7.17 7.01
CA GLY A 111 -10.72 -8.63 6.89
C GLY A 111 -9.77 -9.27 5.86
N LYS A 112 -8.77 -8.54 5.37
CA LYS A 112 -7.79 -9.04 4.41
C LYS A 112 -6.37 -8.90 4.93
N PRO A 113 -5.50 -9.90 4.68
CA PRO A 113 -4.10 -9.83 5.06
C PRO A 113 -3.33 -8.84 4.16
N GLY A 114 -2.18 -8.39 4.66
CA GLY A 114 -1.23 -7.58 3.90
C GLY A 114 0.11 -8.27 3.81
N ASN A 115 0.22 -9.26 2.94
CA ASN A 115 1.40 -10.11 2.80
C ASN A 115 2.25 -9.71 1.59
N ASN A 116 3.51 -10.20 1.56
CA ASN A 116 4.40 -10.09 0.39
C ASN A 116 4.58 -8.63 -0.06
N ILE A 117 5.12 -7.80 0.84
CA ILE A 117 5.40 -6.39 0.59
C ILE A 117 6.89 -6.15 0.75
N THR A 118 7.53 -5.58 -0.27
CA THR A 118 8.93 -5.16 -0.21
C THR A 118 9.03 -3.66 -0.49
N ILE A 119 9.76 -2.94 0.34
CA ILE A 119 10.10 -1.53 0.13
C ILE A 119 11.60 -1.41 -0.05
N ASN A 120 12.03 -0.99 -1.24
CA ASN A 120 13.44 -0.82 -1.61
C ASN A 120 13.90 0.64 -1.49
N GLY A 121 13.00 1.61 -1.64
CA GLY A 121 13.35 3.03 -1.65
C GLY A 121 12.17 3.97 -1.43
N GLY A 122 12.42 5.26 -1.62
CA GLY A 122 11.44 6.33 -1.47
C GLY A 122 11.27 6.86 -0.06
N THR A 123 10.48 7.93 0.06
CA THR A 123 10.00 8.47 1.34
C THR A 123 8.53 8.07 1.50
N ILE A 124 8.27 7.08 2.31
CA ILE A 124 6.96 6.43 2.41
C ILE A 124 6.31 6.77 3.76
N THR A 125 5.11 7.35 3.74
CA THR A 125 4.24 7.45 4.91
C THR A 125 3.01 6.58 4.67
N ALA A 126 2.90 5.50 5.42
CA ALA A 126 1.77 4.58 5.34
C ALA A 126 0.94 4.66 6.61
N SER A 127 -0.34 5.01 6.50
CA SER A 127 -1.22 5.21 7.65
C SER A 127 -2.49 4.37 7.57
N GLY A 128 -2.72 3.55 8.60
CA GLY A 128 -3.98 2.85 8.86
C GLY A 128 -5.03 3.74 9.55
N LYS A 129 -5.09 5.04 9.17
CA LYS A 129 -5.94 6.08 9.77
C LYS A 129 -5.67 6.29 11.26
N ALA A 130 -4.54 6.92 11.55
CA ALA A 130 -4.03 7.18 12.90
C ALA A 130 -5.10 7.54 13.94
N GLY A 131 -5.09 6.85 15.07
CA GLY A 131 -5.95 7.12 16.22
C GLY A 131 -7.45 6.81 16.07
N LYS A 132 -7.92 6.46 14.88
CA LYS A 132 -9.34 6.17 14.61
C LYS A 132 -9.58 4.88 13.85
N GLY A 133 -8.56 4.37 13.15
CA GLY A 133 -8.67 3.16 12.34
C GLY A 133 -8.26 1.91 13.11
N TRP A 134 -8.31 0.77 12.45
CA TRP A 134 -7.90 -0.54 12.96
C TRP A 134 -6.94 -1.27 12.01
N GLY A 135 -6.52 -0.65 10.93
CA GLY A 135 -5.54 -1.20 10.01
C GLY A 135 -4.11 -0.94 10.45
N ALA A 136 -3.17 -1.78 10.04
CA ALA A 136 -1.75 -1.52 10.17
C ALA A 136 -1.31 -0.30 9.35
N GLY A 137 -0.18 0.31 9.68
CA GLY A 137 0.47 1.23 8.76
C GLY A 137 0.84 0.49 7.47
N ILE A 138 1.62 -0.59 7.60
CA ILE A 138 1.98 -1.51 6.51
C ILE A 138 1.65 -2.92 6.96
N GLY A 139 0.77 -3.62 6.21
CA GLY A 139 0.38 -4.99 6.54
C GLY A 139 -1.11 -5.24 6.54
N GLY A 140 -1.64 -5.89 7.57
CA GLY A 140 -3.03 -6.33 7.62
C GLY A 140 -4.05 -5.22 7.84
N GLY A 141 -5.24 -5.39 7.26
CA GLY A 141 -6.43 -4.66 7.68
C GLY A 141 -6.98 -5.19 9.00
N LYS A 142 -8.06 -4.58 9.50
CA LYS A 142 -8.75 -5.03 10.73
C LYS A 142 -9.02 -6.53 10.72
N GLY A 143 -8.61 -7.22 11.75
CA GLY A 143 -8.86 -8.65 11.95
C GLY A 143 -7.85 -9.57 11.26
N GLN A 144 -6.85 -9.02 10.57
CA GLN A 144 -5.92 -9.82 9.77
C GLN A 144 -4.45 -9.43 9.99
N GLY A 145 -3.58 -10.37 9.72
CA GLY A 145 -2.14 -10.23 9.85
C GLY A 145 -1.46 -9.60 8.64
N GLY A 146 -0.20 -9.22 8.86
CA GLY A 146 0.74 -8.91 7.79
C GLY A 146 1.93 -9.85 7.87
N SER A 147 2.34 -10.46 6.78
CA SER A 147 3.48 -11.37 6.75
C SER A 147 4.34 -11.18 5.51
N ASN A 148 5.60 -11.66 5.62
CA ASN A 148 6.58 -11.50 4.55
C ASN A 148 6.70 -10.04 4.09
N ILE A 149 6.99 -9.16 5.06
CA ILE A 149 7.18 -7.72 4.82
C ILE A 149 8.67 -7.41 4.98
N THR A 150 9.29 -6.90 3.93
CA THR A 150 10.72 -6.59 3.92
C THR A 150 10.95 -5.12 3.59
N ILE A 151 11.72 -4.42 4.41
CA ILE A 151 12.19 -3.06 4.12
C ILE A 151 13.69 -3.11 3.90
N ARG A 152 14.14 -2.81 2.67
CA ARG A 152 15.55 -2.81 2.25
C ARG A 152 16.15 -1.43 2.17
N GLY A 153 15.30 -0.39 2.09
CA GLY A 153 15.77 0.98 1.95
C GLY A 153 14.66 2.02 2.11
N GLY A 154 15.01 3.26 1.84
CA GLY A 154 14.10 4.40 1.93
C GLY A 154 13.96 4.99 3.33
N ASN A 155 13.06 5.96 3.44
CA ASN A 155 12.63 6.56 4.69
C ASN A 155 11.15 6.20 4.90
N VAL A 156 10.89 5.25 5.80
CA VAL A 156 9.57 4.65 5.97
C VAL A 156 8.97 5.05 7.31
N LYS A 157 7.82 5.70 7.28
CA LYS A 157 7.00 5.99 8.44
C LYS A 157 5.70 5.18 8.36
N ALA A 158 5.51 4.26 9.29
CA ALA A 158 4.34 3.39 9.38
C ALA A 158 3.51 3.74 10.62
N ILE A 159 2.32 4.30 10.39
CA ILE A 159 1.41 4.82 11.41
C ILE A 159 0.16 3.94 11.43
N PRO A 160 -0.07 3.16 12.49
CA PRO A 160 -1.24 2.30 12.57
C PRO A 160 -2.50 3.08 12.96
N GLY A 161 -3.63 2.41 12.82
CA GLY A 161 -4.83 2.75 13.55
C GLY A 161 -4.73 2.39 15.04
N ALA A 162 -5.81 2.57 15.79
CA ALA A 162 -5.89 2.16 17.17
C ALA A 162 -5.70 0.63 17.29
N GLU A 163 -4.94 0.19 18.28
CA GLU A 163 -4.70 -1.23 18.59
C GLU A 163 -4.13 -2.07 17.42
N ALA A 164 -3.43 -1.42 16.48
CA ALA A 164 -2.79 -2.08 15.35
C ALA A 164 -1.27 -1.85 15.37
N ALA A 165 -0.54 -2.61 14.59
CA ALA A 165 0.90 -2.44 14.44
C ALA A 165 1.24 -1.42 13.37
N GLY A 166 2.33 -0.65 13.55
CA GLY A 166 2.90 0.15 12.47
C GLY A 166 3.23 -0.71 11.27
N ILE A 167 3.97 -1.80 11.49
CA ILE A 167 4.25 -2.81 10.48
C ILE A 167 3.81 -4.16 11.02
N GLY A 168 2.93 -4.89 10.31
CA GLY A 168 2.44 -6.20 10.72
C GLY A 168 0.93 -6.33 10.70
N GLY A 169 0.32 -6.72 11.83
CA GLY A 169 -1.12 -6.95 11.89
C GLY A 169 -1.95 -5.69 12.14
N GLY A 170 -3.15 -5.65 11.56
CA GLY A 170 -4.21 -4.76 12.01
C GLY A 170 -4.77 -5.22 13.36
N PHE A 171 -5.78 -4.52 13.86
CA PHE A 171 -6.47 -4.89 15.11
C PHE A 171 -6.78 -6.39 15.16
N LYS A 172 -6.36 -7.08 16.23
CA LYS A 172 -6.46 -8.54 16.42
C LYS A 172 -5.73 -9.39 15.35
N GLY A 173 -4.88 -8.80 14.51
CA GLY A 173 -4.05 -9.51 13.56
C GLY A 173 -2.62 -9.67 14.06
N ASN A 174 -1.94 -10.72 13.62
CA ASN A 174 -0.53 -10.97 13.96
C ASN A 174 0.40 -10.51 12.84
N GLY A 175 1.58 -9.98 13.19
CA GLY A 175 2.68 -9.76 12.24
C GLY A 175 3.64 -10.95 12.30
N THR A 176 4.04 -11.49 11.15
CA THR A 176 5.06 -12.53 11.03
C THR A 176 6.01 -12.26 9.88
N ASP A 177 7.21 -12.80 9.95
CA ASP A 177 8.20 -12.71 8.87
C ASP A 177 8.46 -11.27 8.41
N ILE A 178 8.70 -10.37 9.38
CA ILE A 178 9.00 -8.97 9.13
C ILE A 178 10.51 -8.77 9.21
N SER A 179 11.13 -8.25 8.14
CA SER A 179 12.55 -7.97 8.06
C SER A 179 12.81 -6.51 7.73
N ILE A 180 13.72 -5.88 8.47
CA ILE A 180 14.23 -4.54 8.19
C ILE A 180 15.72 -4.71 7.91
N GLU A 181 16.09 -4.63 6.63
CA GLU A 181 17.43 -4.89 6.14
C GLU A 181 18.21 -3.58 5.89
N GLY A 182 17.49 -2.45 5.78
CA GLY A 182 18.10 -1.14 5.54
C GLY A 182 17.10 0.00 5.61
N GLY A 183 17.57 1.21 5.33
CA GLY A 183 16.78 2.45 5.36
C GLY A 183 16.63 3.05 6.76
N THR A 184 15.76 4.05 6.87
CA THR A 184 15.32 4.66 8.13
C THR A 184 13.86 4.31 8.35
N VAL A 185 13.55 3.58 9.40
CA VAL A 185 12.19 3.08 9.66
C VAL A 185 11.67 3.60 10.99
N TYR A 186 10.52 4.25 10.95
CA TYR A 186 9.77 4.66 12.12
C TYR A 186 8.41 3.98 12.10
N ALA A 187 8.23 2.96 12.94
CA ALA A 187 6.99 2.23 13.08
C ALA A 187 6.36 2.56 14.45
N GLU A 188 5.17 3.12 14.42
CA GLU A 188 4.40 3.40 15.64
C GLU A 188 3.64 2.16 16.10
N SER A 189 3.23 2.13 17.36
CA SER A 189 2.22 1.19 17.85
C SER A 189 0.90 1.92 18.03
N GLY A 190 -0.21 1.30 17.67
CA GLY A 190 -1.53 1.80 18.02
C GLY A 190 -1.72 1.78 19.52
N GLY A 191 -2.13 2.92 20.11
CA GLY A 191 -2.43 2.97 21.54
C GLY A 191 -3.68 2.17 21.85
N GLY A 192 -3.52 0.96 22.38
CA GLY A 192 -4.58 0.20 23.02
C GLY A 192 -4.37 0.23 24.53
N ASN A 193 -5.45 0.27 25.30
CA ASN A 193 -5.37 -0.07 26.71
C ASN A 193 -5.07 -1.59 26.77
N GLY A 194 -3.77 -1.94 26.91
CA GLY A 194 -3.34 -3.30 27.20
C GLY A 194 -3.75 -3.73 28.59
#